data_e973f77b7a8ff8c6ac0b5649505a11f6
#
_entry.id   e973f77b7a8ff8c6ac0b5649505a11f6
#
_cell.length_a   1.000
_cell.length_b   1.000
_cell.length_c   1.000
_cell.angle_alpha   90.00
_cell.angle_beta   90.00
_cell.angle_gamma   90.00
#
_symmetry.space_group_name_H-M   'P 1'
#
loop_
_entity.id
_entity.type
_entity.pdbx_description
1 polymer ?
#
loop_
_entity_poly.entity_id
_entity_poly.type
_entity_poly.pdbx_seq_one_letter_code
_entity_poly.pdbx_strand_id
1 'polypeptide(L)'
;MRGAIPSPNIWQHTATYEIENAAADPNGRLWSLMRERCGPRAWAGRTVLDLGCGSGYHLPRFAEDAAEVVGVEPHPGLLRLAQRRTRRLAGVRPLLGTAQQIPLPDASVDVSHARWAYFFGPGCEPGLAELDRVVRRGGTALIIDNDASRSTFGGWFRSGYPDLPEPAVVERFFTARGWELDRVDMGWRFASRADLEAVVRIEFTPQVAERVLAEHRGVEVDYAVNLWSKQF
;
A
#
# COMPACT_ATOMS: atom_id res chain seq x y z
N MET A 1 18.39 6.00 -6.29
CA MET A 1 17.54 6.34 -7.46
C MET A 1 16.93 7.71 -7.23
N ARG A 2 16.94 8.59 -8.25
CA ARG A 2 16.30 9.90 -8.13
C ARG A 2 14.79 9.70 -8.05
N GLY A 3 14.15 10.29 -7.04
CA GLY A 3 12.69 10.32 -6.89
C GLY A 3 12.06 9.24 -6.00
N ALA A 4 12.77 8.20 -5.57
CA ALA A 4 12.23 7.24 -4.61
C ALA A 4 12.13 7.88 -3.21
N ILE A 5 10.98 7.73 -2.57
CA ILE A 5 10.82 8.09 -1.16
C ILE A 5 11.42 6.97 -0.31
N PRO A 6 12.38 7.25 0.58
CA PRO A 6 12.93 6.23 1.47
C PRO A 6 11.86 5.62 2.38
N SER A 7 11.87 4.31 2.51
CA SER A 7 11.00 3.56 3.42
C SER A 7 11.87 2.68 4.33
N PRO A 8 12.47 3.25 5.39
CA PRO A 8 13.48 2.58 6.20
C PRO A 8 12.94 1.32 6.90
N ASN A 9 11.66 1.28 7.27
CA ASN A 9 11.02 0.12 7.87
C ASN A 9 11.15 -1.13 6.98
N ILE A 10 10.61 -1.13 5.76
CA ILE A 10 10.71 -2.27 4.85
C ILE A 10 12.13 -2.47 4.31
N TRP A 11 12.89 -1.38 4.08
CA TRP A 11 14.24 -1.49 3.50
C TRP A 11 15.25 -2.13 4.44
N GLN A 12 15.13 -1.86 5.75
CA GLN A 12 16.06 -2.34 6.78
C GLN A 12 15.52 -3.54 7.55
N HIS A 13 14.21 -3.64 7.68
CA HIS A 13 13.53 -4.63 8.50
C HIS A 13 12.47 -5.44 7.73
N THR A 14 12.81 -5.88 6.51
CA THR A 14 11.88 -6.54 5.58
C THR A 14 11.11 -7.71 6.23
N ALA A 15 11.79 -8.54 7.02
CA ALA A 15 11.14 -9.69 7.69
C ALA A 15 10.06 -9.25 8.70
N THR A 16 10.34 -8.21 9.49
CA THR A 16 9.38 -7.64 10.43
C THR A 16 8.22 -6.96 9.70
N TYR A 17 8.50 -6.25 8.61
CA TYR A 17 7.47 -5.64 7.78
C TYR A 17 6.56 -6.69 7.12
N GLU A 18 7.04 -7.91 6.84
CA GLU A 18 6.18 -9.01 6.37
C GLU A 18 5.26 -9.55 7.48
N ILE A 19 5.67 -9.50 8.74
CA ILE A 19 4.78 -9.79 9.87
C ILE A 19 3.64 -8.78 9.92
N GLU A 20 3.93 -7.50 9.70
CA GLU A 20 2.93 -6.45 9.59
C GLU A 20 1.92 -6.72 8.46
N ASN A 21 2.42 -7.01 7.25
CA ASN A 21 1.56 -7.35 6.12
C ASN A 21 0.64 -8.55 6.41
N ALA A 22 1.14 -9.54 7.13
CA ALA A 22 0.36 -10.72 7.52
C ALA A 22 -0.68 -10.42 8.61
N ALA A 23 -0.41 -9.46 9.50
CA ALA A 23 -1.30 -9.04 10.57
C ALA A 23 -2.42 -8.10 10.08
N ALA A 24 -2.17 -7.38 8.97
CA ALA A 24 -3.08 -6.36 8.46
C ALA A 24 -4.30 -6.98 7.74
N ASP A 25 -5.47 -6.36 7.97
CA ASP A 25 -6.75 -6.75 7.36
C ASP A 25 -7.16 -8.22 7.62
N PRO A 26 -7.14 -8.68 8.89
CA PRO A 26 -7.37 -10.09 9.24
C PRO A 26 -8.76 -10.60 8.83
N ASN A 27 -9.70 -9.71 8.55
CA ASN A 27 -11.06 -10.05 8.13
C ASN A 27 -11.28 -9.82 6.62
N GLY A 28 -10.28 -9.39 5.86
CA GLY A 28 -10.34 -9.18 4.42
C GLY A 28 -11.24 -8.03 3.96
N ARG A 29 -11.54 -7.07 4.83
CA ARG A 29 -12.46 -5.95 4.52
C ARG A 29 -11.91 -5.04 3.41
N LEU A 30 -10.63 -4.69 3.50
CA LEU A 30 -9.96 -3.88 2.49
C LEU A 30 -9.94 -4.61 1.14
N TRP A 31 -9.56 -5.89 1.14
CA TRP A 31 -9.55 -6.70 -0.08
C TRP A 31 -10.94 -6.84 -0.73
N SER A 32 -11.99 -7.00 0.07
CA SER A 32 -13.36 -7.06 -0.41
C SER A 32 -13.79 -5.76 -1.07
N LEU A 33 -13.50 -4.63 -0.43
CA LEU A 33 -13.84 -3.31 -0.98
C LEU A 33 -13.03 -2.98 -2.24
N MET A 34 -11.73 -3.32 -2.29
CA MET A 34 -10.94 -3.15 -3.50
C MET A 34 -11.54 -3.93 -4.69
N ARG A 35 -12.00 -5.17 -4.45
CA ARG A 35 -12.68 -5.97 -5.47
C ARG A 35 -13.97 -5.29 -5.94
N GLU A 36 -14.77 -4.76 -5.02
CA GLU A 36 -16.00 -4.03 -5.33
C GLU A 36 -15.73 -2.80 -6.20
N ARG A 37 -14.74 -1.99 -5.86
CA ARG A 37 -14.35 -0.79 -6.61
C ARG A 37 -13.83 -1.09 -8.02
N CYS A 38 -13.24 -2.27 -8.22
CA CYS A 38 -12.83 -2.75 -9.54
C CYS A 38 -13.99 -3.33 -10.37
N GLY A 39 -15.20 -3.41 -9.83
CA GLY A 39 -16.38 -3.93 -10.51
C GLY A 39 -16.50 -5.47 -10.48
N PRO A 40 -17.50 -6.04 -11.19
CA PRO A 40 -17.89 -7.45 -11.03
C PRO A 40 -16.80 -8.50 -11.28
N ARG A 41 -15.83 -8.17 -12.12
CA ARG A 41 -14.69 -9.06 -12.40
C ARG A 41 -13.52 -8.81 -11.48
N ALA A 42 -13.55 -7.72 -10.69
CA ALA A 42 -12.38 -7.25 -9.97
C ALA A 42 -11.17 -7.18 -10.92
N TRP A 43 -10.14 -7.97 -10.66
CA TRP A 43 -8.95 -8.10 -11.55
C TRP A 43 -8.89 -9.42 -12.31
N ALA A 44 -9.95 -10.24 -12.29
CA ALA A 44 -9.96 -11.51 -13.00
C ALA A 44 -9.77 -11.35 -14.52
N GLY A 45 -8.74 -12.00 -15.05
CA GLY A 45 -8.36 -11.93 -16.46
C GLY A 45 -7.83 -10.56 -16.92
N ARG A 46 -7.43 -9.68 -15.99
CA ARG A 46 -6.94 -8.32 -16.23
C ARG A 46 -5.44 -8.20 -15.98
N THR A 47 -4.84 -7.12 -16.48
CA THR A 47 -3.47 -6.71 -16.13
C THR A 47 -3.49 -5.83 -14.87
N VAL A 48 -2.80 -6.29 -13.82
CA VAL A 48 -2.67 -5.59 -12.54
C VAL A 48 -1.27 -5.00 -12.40
N LEU A 49 -1.19 -3.74 -12.00
CA LEU A 49 0.02 -3.07 -11.54
C LEU A 49 0.00 -2.97 -10.02
N ASP A 50 1.01 -3.50 -9.34
CA ASP A 50 1.29 -3.28 -7.92
C ASP A 50 2.45 -2.29 -7.80
N LEU A 51 2.17 -1.02 -7.54
CA LEU A 51 3.13 0.08 -7.55
C LEU A 51 3.68 0.31 -6.14
N GLY A 52 4.99 0.13 -5.98
CA GLY A 52 5.65 0.02 -4.68
C GLY A 52 5.48 -1.37 -4.09
N CYS A 53 5.63 -2.42 -4.90
CA CYS A 53 5.33 -3.80 -4.51
C CYS A 53 6.25 -4.37 -3.41
N GLY A 54 7.30 -3.67 -3.02
CA GLY A 54 8.24 -4.07 -1.97
C GLY A 54 8.86 -5.44 -2.23
N SER A 55 8.76 -6.32 -1.24
CA SER A 55 9.20 -7.73 -1.33
C SER A 55 8.28 -8.61 -2.20
N GLY A 56 7.24 -8.02 -2.80
CA GLY A 56 6.24 -8.72 -3.62
C GLY A 56 5.19 -9.47 -2.81
N TYR A 57 4.91 -9.04 -1.59
CA TYR A 57 4.00 -9.75 -0.67
C TYR A 57 2.62 -9.99 -1.27
N HIS A 58 2.06 -9.01 -1.97
CA HIS A 58 0.71 -9.07 -2.54
C HIS A 58 0.64 -9.65 -3.95
N LEU A 59 1.77 -9.75 -4.68
CA LEU A 59 1.79 -10.22 -6.06
C LEU A 59 1.17 -11.61 -6.27
N PRO A 60 1.44 -12.62 -5.40
CA PRO A 60 0.80 -13.93 -5.53
C PRO A 60 -0.72 -13.88 -5.43
N ARG A 61 -1.26 -13.04 -4.54
CA ARG A 61 -2.71 -12.91 -4.35
C ARG A 61 -3.42 -12.30 -5.56
N PHE A 62 -2.79 -11.32 -6.22
CA PHE A 62 -3.32 -10.82 -7.50
C PHE A 62 -3.24 -11.87 -8.59
N ALA A 63 -2.18 -12.66 -8.62
CA ALA A 63 -1.94 -13.68 -9.64
C ALA A 63 -2.91 -14.88 -9.57
N GLU A 64 -3.70 -15.02 -8.50
CA GLU A 64 -4.74 -16.05 -8.42
C GLU A 64 -5.81 -15.88 -9.51
N ASP A 65 -6.13 -14.64 -9.87
CA ASP A 65 -7.23 -14.31 -10.79
C ASP A 65 -6.76 -13.49 -12.01
N ALA A 66 -5.71 -12.69 -11.88
CA ALA A 66 -5.24 -11.79 -12.94
C ALA A 66 -4.61 -12.55 -14.11
N ALA A 67 -4.73 -12.00 -15.31
CA ALA A 67 -4.02 -12.53 -16.49
C ALA A 67 -2.53 -12.18 -16.44
N GLU A 68 -2.20 -10.97 -15.95
CA GLU A 68 -0.84 -10.50 -15.77
C GLU A 68 -0.75 -9.64 -14.52
N VAL A 69 0.37 -9.78 -13.78
CA VAL A 69 0.68 -8.92 -12.62
C VAL A 69 2.06 -8.32 -12.80
N VAL A 70 2.14 -7.01 -12.78
CA VAL A 70 3.41 -6.28 -12.81
C VAL A 70 3.63 -5.62 -11.45
N GLY A 71 4.70 -5.99 -10.77
CA GLY A 71 5.16 -5.29 -9.57
C GLY A 71 6.20 -4.24 -9.95
N VAL A 72 6.07 -3.00 -9.50
CA VAL A 72 7.09 -1.96 -9.70
C VAL A 72 7.69 -1.57 -8.35
N GLU A 73 9.01 -1.68 -8.22
CA GLU A 73 9.72 -1.44 -6.96
C GLU A 73 11.01 -0.64 -7.21
N PRO A 74 11.23 0.50 -6.53
CA PRO A 74 12.45 1.28 -6.69
C PRO A 74 13.68 0.70 -5.98
N HIS A 75 13.52 -0.10 -4.90
CA HIS A 75 14.64 -0.60 -4.13
C HIS A 75 15.16 -1.94 -4.69
N PRO A 76 16.42 -2.01 -5.22
CA PRO A 76 16.92 -3.23 -5.89
C PRO A 76 16.95 -4.47 -4.99
N GLY A 77 17.14 -4.29 -3.69
CA GLY A 77 17.13 -5.38 -2.71
C GLY A 77 15.74 -6.02 -2.58
N LEU A 78 14.70 -5.21 -2.45
CA LEU A 78 13.31 -5.66 -2.38
C LEU A 78 12.85 -6.26 -3.70
N LEU A 79 13.22 -5.63 -4.82
CA LEU A 79 12.94 -6.18 -6.15
C LEU A 79 13.46 -7.63 -6.31
N ARG A 80 14.69 -7.90 -5.85
CA ARG A 80 15.23 -9.27 -5.86
C ARG A 80 14.42 -10.23 -5.00
N LEU A 81 13.86 -9.76 -3.87
CA LEU A 81 12.94 -10.57 -3.04
C LEU A 81 11.65 -10.85 -3.78
N ALA A 82 11.03 -9.84 -4.39
CA ALA A 82 9.82 -9.98 -5.19
C ALA A 82 10.02 -10.98 -6.36
N GLN A 83 11.13 -10.86 -7.10
CA GLN A 83 11.49 -11.77 -8.17
C GLN A 83 11.65 -13.22 -7.69
N ARG A 84 12.31 -13.42 -6.54
CA ARG A 84 12.45 -14.77 -5.95
C ARG A 84 11.09 -15.34 -5.52
N ARG A 85 10.24 -14.53 -4.89
CA ARG A 85 8.89 -14.92 -4.44
C ARG A 85 8.03 -15.38 -5.60
N THR A 86 8.09 -14.66 -6.72
CA THR A 86 7.18 -14.88 -7.86
C THR A 86 7.76 -15.73 -8.97
N ARG A 87 8.99 -16.23 -8.85
CA ARG A 87 9.72 -16.96 -9.92
C ARG A 87 8.98 -18.16 -10.54
N ARG A 88 8.00 -18.72 -9.83
CA ARG A 88 7.19 -19.88 -10.29
C ARG A 88 5.78 -19.48 -10.70
N LEU A 89 5.43 -18.20 -10.62
CA LEU A 89 4.11 -17.70 -10.98
C LEU A 89 4.16 -17.20 -12.42
N ALA A 90 3.44 -17.91 -13.30
CA ALA A 90 3.29 -17.44 -14.68
C ALA A 90 2.56 -16.09 -14.71
N GLY A 91 2.95 -15.22 -15.64
CA GLY A 91 2.31 -13.92 -15.79
C GLY A 91 2.68 -12.87 -14.72
N VAL A 92 3.62 -13.15 -13.79
CA VAL A 92 4.05 -12.19 -12.78
C VAL A 92 5.43 -11.63 -13.09
N ARG A 93 5.57 -10.30 -13.20
CA ARG A 93 6.80 -9.61 -13.60
C ARG A 93 7.16 -8.46 -12.65
N PRO A 94 8.02 -8.65 -11.63
CA PRO A 94 8.57 -7.55 -10.86
C PRO A 94 9.63 -6.77 -11.67
N LEU A 95 9.48 -5.46 -11.76
CA LEU A 95 10.31 -4.52 -12.53
C LEU A 95 10.91 -3.45 -11.64
N LEU A 96 12.11 -2.97 -11.99
CA LEU A 96 12.72 -1.80 -11.37
C LEU A 96 12.06 -0.54 -11.93
N GLY A 97 11.55 0.32 -11.06
CA GLY A 97 10.92 1.58 -11.45
C GLY A 97 10.46 2.39 -10.26
N THR A 98 9.94 3.57 -10.53
CA THR A 98 9.38 4.48 -9.51
C THR A 98 7.97 4.87 -9.89
N ALA A 99 7.22 5.45 -8.93
CA ALA A 99 5.88 5.96 -9.21
C ALA A 99 5.89 7.11 -10.24
N GLN A 100 6.98 7.89 -10.29
CA GLN A 100 7.14 9.00 -11.22
C GLN A 100 7.65 8.59 -12.60
N GLN A 101 8.03 7.32 -12.76
CA GLN A 101 8.50 6.76 -14.02
C GLN A 101 8.19 5.26 -14.03
N ILE A 102 6.96 4.93 -14.37
CA ILE A 102 6.48 3.55 -14.45
C ILE A 102 6.98 2.91 -15.75
N PRO A 103 7.73 1.78 -15.70
CA PRO A 103 8.33 1.17 -16.89
C PRO A 103 7.32 0.34 -17.69
N LEU A 104 6.16 0.91 -17.98
CA LEU A 104 5.07 0.29 -18.74
C LEU A 104 4.59 1.23 -19.86
N PRO A 105 4.07 0.67 -20.97
CA PRO A 105 3.45 1.43 -22.02
C PRO A 105 2.20 2.20 -21.55
N ASP A 106 1.81 3.22 -22.32
CA ASP A 106 0.55 3.92 -22.13
C ASP A 106 -0.64 2.94 -22.23
N ALA A 107 -1.68 3.18 -21.45
CA ALA A 107 -2.95 2.43 -21.49
C ALA A 107 -2.77 0.90 -21.46
N SER A 108 -1.80 0.39 -20.72
CA SER A 108 -1.45 -1.04 -20.65
C SER A 108 -1.98 -1.75 -19.39
N VAL A 109 -2.49 -1.01 -18.41
CA VAL A 109 -2.92 -1.51 -17.10
C VAL A 109 -4.43 -1.41 -16.95
N ASP A 110 -5.08 -2.47 -16.47
CA ASP A 110 -6.51 -2.46 -16.13
C ASP A 110 -6.78 -2.01 -14.70
N VAL A 111 -5.94 -2.47 -13.77
CA VAL A 111 -6.06 -2.16 -12.34
C VAL A 111 -4.70 -1.76 -11.81
N SER A 112 -4.59 -0.58 -11.20
CA SER A 112 -3.41 -0.18 -10.44
C SER A 112 -3.71 -0.23 -8.96
N HIS A 113 -2.79 -0.78 -8.19
CA HIS A 113 -2.79 -0.83 -6.73
C HIS A 113 -1.51 -0.17 -6.22
N ALA A 114 -1.63 0.70 -5.22
CA ALA A 114 -0.51 1.26 -4.47
C ALA A 114 -0.88 1.28 -2.99
N ARG A 115 -0.10 0.59 -2.15
CA ARG A 115 -0.38 0.48 -0.72
C ARG A 115 0.82 0.96 0.08
N TRP A 116 0.59 2.02 0.89
CA TRP A 116 1.63 2.69 1.68
C TRP A 116 2.87 3.05 0.87
N ALA A 117 2.66 3.52 -0.35
CA ALA A 117 3.72 3.80 -1.31
C ALA A 117 3.44 5.10 -2.04
N TYR A 118 4.34 6.08 -1.93
CA TYR A 118 4.43 7.31 -2.70
C TYR A 118 3.24 8.30 -2.61
N PHE A 119 1.99 7.82 -2.60
CA PHE A 119 0.78 8.64 -2.75
C PHE A 119 0.24 9.11 -1.39
N PHE A 120 0.95 10.04 -0.74
CA PHE A 120 0.60 10.54 0.60
C PHE A 120 -0.07 11.93 0.58
N GLY A 121 -0.47 12.45 -0.59
CA GLY A 121 -1.11 13.74 -0.77
C GLY A 121 -0.31 14.69 -1.66
N PRO A 122 -0.37 16.02 -1.44
CA PRO A 122 0.35 17.00 -2.26
C PRO A 122 1.83 16.66 -2.42
N GLY A 123 2.35 16.76 -3.66
CA GLY A 123 3.70 16.35 -4.04
C GLY A 123 3.77 15.01 -4.78
N CYS A 124 2.67 14.22 -4.79
CA CYS A 124 2.61 12.98 -5.55
C CYS A 124 2.10 13.15 -7.00
N GLU A 125 1.89 14.38 -7.47
CA GLU A 125 1.38 14.69 -8.80
C GLU A 125 2.12 13.99 -9.94
N PRO A 126 3.47 13.87 -9.93
CA PRO A 126 4.15 13.14 -11.00
C PRO A 126 3.75 11.66 -11.09
N GLY A 127 3.49 11.02 -9.95
CA GLY A 127 2.98 9.64 -9.93
C GLY A 127 1.53 9.54 -10.39
N LEU A 128 0.69 10.53 -10.05
CA LEU A 128 -0.69 10.59 -10.56
C LEU A 128 -0.72 10.74 -12.07
N ALA A 129 0.17 11.55 -12.65
CA ALA A 129 0.32 11.69 -14.10
C ALA A 129 0.75 10.37 -14.77
N GLU A 130 1.62 9.60 -14.12
CA GLU A 130 2.00 8.27 -14.61
C GLU A 130 0.83 7.27 -14.51
N LEU A 131 0.01 7.32 -13.44
CA LEU A 131 -1.22 6.51 -13.40
C LEU A 131 -2.19 6.90 -14.52
N ASP A 132 -2.38 8.21 -14.77
CA ASP A 132 -3.20 8.70 -15.89
C ASP A 132 -2.66 8.21 -17.25
N ARG A 133 -1.35 8.01 -17.40
CA ARG A 133 -0.72 7.49 -18.61
C ARG A 133 -0.88 6.00 -18.78
N VAL A 134 -0.60 5.20 -17.71
CA VAL A 134 -0.50 3.74 -17.86
C VAL A 134 -1.84 3.02 -17.71
N VAL A 135 -2.80 3.58 -16.94
CA VAL A 135 -4.12 2.97 -16.77
C VAL A 135 -4.98 3.28 -18.02
N ARG A 136 -5.57 2.25 -18.57
CA ARG A 136 -6.42 2.37 -19.76
C ARG A 136 -7.79 2.95 -19.43
N ARG A 137 -8.49 3.44 -20.44
CA ARG A 137 -9.92 3.81 -20.29
C ARG A 137 -10.74 2.61 -19.80
N GLY A 138 -11.60 2.83 -18.82
CA GLY A 138 -12.36 1.78 -18.13
C GLY A 138 -11.53 1.00 -17.10
N GLY A 139 -10.29 1.42 -16.85
CA GLY A 139 -9.46 0.88 -15.79
C GLY A 139 -9.72 1.55 -14.45
N THR A 140 -9.18 0.98 -13.38
CA THR A 140 -9.34 1.45 -11.99
C THR A 140 -7.99 1.62 -11.33
N ALA A 141 -7.74 2.76 -10.67
CA ALA A 141 -6.61 2.89 -9.77
C ALA A 141 -7.07 2.92 -8.32
N LEU A 142 -6.31 2.24 -7.47
CA LEU A 142 -6.52 2.10 -6.02
C LEU A 142 -5.27 2.58 -5.29
N ILE A 143 -5.43 3.53 -4.35
CA ILE A 143 -4.36 4.00 -3.46
C ILE A 143 -4.82 3.74 -2.04
N ILE A 144 -3.98 3.09 -1.24
CA ILE A 144 -4.23 2.80 0.17
C ILE A 144 -3.22 3.54 1.02
N ASP A 145 -3.72 4.33 1.97
CA ASP A 145 -2.92 5.08 2.93
C ASP A 145 -3.54 5.06 4.32
N ASN A 146 -2.75 5.42 5.34
CA ASN A 146 -3.20 5.43 6.73
C ASN A 146 -4.28 6.51 6.97
N ASP A 147 -5.38 6.13 7.62
CA ASP A 147 -6.33 7.11 8.14
C ASP A 147 -5.87 7.59 9.52
N ALA A 148 -5.13 8.69 9.54
CA ALA A 148 -4.64 9.31 10.77
C ALA A 148 -5.73 10.10 11.53
N SER A 149 -6.97 10.14 11.05
CA SER A 149 -8.06 10.87 11.68
C SER A 149 -8.80 10.06 12.75
N ARG A 150 -8.64 8.74 12.74
CA ARG A 150 -9.38 7.81 13.61
C ARG A 150 -8.57 6.54 13.89
N SER A 151 -9.10 5.66 14.74
CA SER A 151 -8.49 4.43 15.21
C SER A 151 -7.33 4.60 16.20
N THR A 152 -7.02 3.54 16.93
CA THR A 152 -5.87 3.47 17.84
C THR A 152 -4.56 3.68 17.07
N PHE A 153 -4.39 2.94 15.96
CA PHE A 153 -3.20 3.10 15.12
C PHE A 153 -3.10 4.52 14.53
N GLY A 154 -4.21 5.09 14.06
CA GLY A 154 -4.23 6.45 13.52
C GLY A 154 -3.77 7.49 14.55
N GLY A 155 -4.16 7.33 15.82
CA GLY A 155 -3.68 8.16 16.93
C GLY A 155 -2.17 8.00 17.18
N TRP A 156 -1.65 6.76 17.14
CA TRP A 156 -0.21 6.51 17.25
C TRP A 156 0.54 7.15 16.08
N PHE A 157 0.03 6.94 14.85
CA PHE A 157 0.64 7.44 13.62
C PHE A 157 0.74 8.98 13.64
N ARG A 158 -0.35 9.68 13.98
CA ARG A 158 -0.34 11.14 14.12
C ARG A 158 0.65 11.63 15.19
N SER A 159 0.73 10.94 16.32
CA SER A 159 1.68 11.30 17.38
C SER A 159 3.14 11.01 17.00
N GLY A 160 3.38 10.02 16.16
CA GLY A 160 4.71 9.65 15.67
C GLY A 160 5.21 10.52 14.52
N TYR A 161 4.27 11.11 13.76
CA TYR A 161 4.55 11.91 12.57
C TYR A 161 3.78 13.24 12.62
N PRO A 162 4.17 14.17 13.49
CA PRO A 162 3.44 15.42 13.71
C PRO A 162 3.41 16.36 12.48
N ASP A 163 4.36 16.21 11.55
CA ASP A 163 4.47 17.03 10.34
C ASP A 163 3.60 16.50 9.17
N LEU A 164 2.84 15.43 9.38
CA LEU A 164 1.92 14.94 8.35
C LEU A 164 0.88 16.00 7.98
N PRO A 165 0.52 16.09 6.68
CA PRO A 165 -0.58 16.94 6.25
C PRO A 165 -1.87 16.62 7.02
N GLU A 166 -2.67 17.66 7.31
CA GLU A 166 -3.99 17.46 7.90
C GLU A 166 -4.86 16.60 6.97
N PRO A 167 -5.63 15.62 7.50
CA PRO A 167 -6.46 14.72 6.69
C PRO A 167 -7.35 15.46 5.69
N ALA A 168 -7.92 16.60 6.10
CA ALA A 168 -8.75 17.42 5.22
C ALA A 168 -7.97 18.04 4.04
N VAL A 169 -6.67 18.25 4.16
CA VAL A 169 -5.81 18.72 3.06
C VAL A 169 -5.62 17.60 2.03
N VAL A 170 -5.31 16.40 2.51
CA VAL A 170 -5.15 15.21 1.67
C VAL A 170 -6.47 14.86 0.96
N GLU A 171 -7.59 14.91 1.68
CA GLU A 171 -8.91 14.65 1.13
C GLU A 171 -9.27 15.63 0.01
N ARG A 172 -9.11 16.94 0.24
CA ARG A 172 -9.32 17.95 -0.81
C ARG A 172 -8.39 17.76 -2.01
N PHE A 173 -7.13 17.36 -1.77
CA PHE A 173 -6.15 17.14 -2.82
C PHE A 173 -6.58 16.03 -3.79
N PHE A 174 -7.02 14.88 -3.27
CA PHE A 174 -7.43 13.73 -4.09
C PHE A 174 -8.82 13.94 -4.69
N THR A 175 -9.80 14.45 -3.93
CA THR A 175 -11.16 14.66 -4.43
C THR A 175 -11.22 15.69 -5.56
N ALA A 176 -10.41 16.76 -5.48
CA ALA A 176 -10.29 17.74 -6.56
C ALA A 176 -9.71 17.15 -7.86
N ARG A 177 -9.14 15.95 -7.82
CA ARG A 177 -8.59 15.19 -8.97
C ARG A 177 -9.44 14.00 -9.39
N GLY A 178 -10.69 13.93 -8.89
CA GLY A 178 -11.65 12.89 -9.25
C GLY A 178 -11.45 11.55 -8.55
N TRP A 179 -10.71 11.53 -7.42
CA TRP A 179 -10.61 10.34 -6.57
C TRP A 179 -11.76 10.29 -5.58
N GLU A 180 -12.31 9.11 -5.39
CA GLU A 180 -13.33 8.79 -4.38
C GLU A 180 -12.66 8.20 -3.15
N LEU A 181 -13.16 8.54 -1.95
CA LEU A 181 -12.65 8.09 -0.67
C LEU A 181 -13.60 7.10 0.00
N ASP A 182 -13.07 5.93 0.34
CA ASP A 182 -13.67 5.03 1.33
C ASP A 182 -12.76 4.93 2.56
N ARG A 183 -13.35 5.00 3.75
CA ARG A 183 -12.64 4.75 5.01
C ARG A 183 -12.92 3.34 5.49
N VAL A 184 -11.84 2.55 5.68
CA VAL A 184 -11.94 1.11 5.96
C VAL A 184 -11.37 0.80 7.33
N ASP A 185 -12.20 0.26 8.22
CA ASP A 185 -11.74 -0.31 9.50
C ASP A 185 -11.23 -1.72 9.26
N MET A 186 -9.91 -1.88 9.06
CA MET A 186 -9.34 -3.18 8.72
C MET A 186 -8.71 -3.91 9.91
N GLY A 187 -8.07 -3.23 10.84
CA GLY A 187 -7.40 -3.80 12.01
C GLY A 187 -6.05 -4.46 11.74
N TRP A 188 -5.28 -4.62 12.81
CA TRP A 188 -4.15 -5.55 12.91
C TRP A 188 -4.50 -6.68 13.84
N ARG A 189 -4.06 -7.91 13.53
CA ARG A 189 -4.09 -9.08 14.44
C ARG A 189 -2.77 -9.83 14.32
N PHE A 190 -1.93 -9.71 15.34
CA PHE A 190 -0.63 -10.38 15.40
C PHE A 190 -0.74 -11.76 16.01
N ALA A 191 0.14 -12.68 15.59
CA ALA A 191 0.21 -14.03 16.14
C ALA A 191 0.75 -14.03 17.59
N SER A 192 1.58 -13.04 17.94
CA SER A 192 2.15 -12.91 19.28
C SER A 192 2.33 -11.44 19.69
N ARG A 193 2.48 -11.21 20.98
CA ARG A 193 2.86 -9.90 21.52
C ARG A 193 4.24 -9.46 21.01
N ALA A 194 5.18 -10.38 20.88
CA ALA A 194 6.51 -10.08 20.36
C ALA A 194 6.48 -9.58 18.91
N ASP A 195 5.59 -10.12 18.07
CA ASP A 195 5.40 -9.67 16.70
C ASP A 195 4.86 -8.24 16.66
N LEU A 196 3.83 -7.94 17.46
CA LEU A 196 3.30 -6.57 17.58
C LEU A 196 4.38 -5.59 18.02
N GLU A 197 5.15 -5.93 19.04
CA GLU A 197 6.22 -5.09 19.55
C GLU A 197 7.32 -4.86 18.51
N ALA A 198 7.70 -5.90 17.77
CA ALA A 198 8.68 -5.78 16.71
C ALA A 198 8.21 -4.82 15.61
N VAL A 199 6.94 -4.93 15.18
CA VAL A 199 6.35 -4.05 14.16
C VAL A 199 6.25 -2.61 14.66
N VAL A 200 5.74 -2.39 15.86
CA VAL A 200 5.63 -1.04 16.44
C VAL A 200 7.00 -0.35 16.52
N ARG A 201 8.08 -1.10 16.82
CA ARG A 201 9.44 -0.55 16.90
C ARG A 201 10.06 -0.19 15.55
N ILE A 202 9.60 -0.76 14.45
CA ILE A 202 10.05 -0.33 13.12
C ILE A 202 9.20 0.79 12.53
N GLU A 203 7.96 0.94 13.00
CA GLU A 203 7.03 1.98 12.53
C GLU A 203 7.23 3.33 13.22
N PHE A 204 7.73 3.35 14.45
CA PHE A 204 7.81 4.56 15.25
C PHE A 204 9.19 4.80 15.84
N THR A 205 9.45 6.06 16.23
CA THR A 205 10.64 6.38 17.02
C THR A 205 10.62 5.61 18.35
N PRO A 206 11.80 5.34 18.96
CA PRO A 206 11.85 4.59 20.21
C PRO A 206 10.95 5.15 21.32
N GLN A 207 10.87 6.48 21.46
CA GLN A 207 10.02 7.12 22.48
C GLN A 207 8.53 6.86 22.24
N VAL A 208 8.07 6.97 21.00
CA VAL A 208 6.66 6.71 20.64
C VAL A 208 6.37 5.22 20.78
N ALA A 209 7.25 4.35 20.28
CA ALA A 209 7.09 2.91 20.40
C ALA A 209 6.94 2.45 21.84
N GLU A 210 7.86 2.83 22.75
CA GLU A 210 7.78 2.43 24.16
C GLU A 210 6.52 2.95 24.86
N ARG A 211 6.10 4.19 24.55
CA ARG A 211 4.85 4.73 25.10
C ARG A 211 3.63 3.91 24.65
N VAL A 212 3.45 3.69 23.35
CA VAL A 212 2.27 2.99 22.83
C VAL A 212 2.25 1.52 23.27
N LEU A 213 3.42 0.87 23.39
CA LEU A 213 3.55 -0.49 23.90
C LEU A 213 3.25 -0.60 25.40
N ALA A 214 3.54 0.44 26.18
CA ALA A 214 3.18 0.49 27.60
C ALA A 214 1.67 0.64 27.80
N GLU A 215 1.01 1.42 26.94
CA GLU A 215 -0.44 1.71 27.01
C GLU A 215 -1.27 0.56 26.42
N HIS A 216 -0.83 -0.05 25.34
CA HIS A 216 -1.54 -1.13 24.63
C HIS A 216 -1.06 -2.51 25.05
N ARG A 217 -1.94 -3.36 25.58
CA ARG A 217 -1.59 -4.68 26.16
C ARG A 217 -1.94 -5.87 25.25
N GLY A 218 -2.81 -5.67 24.26
CA GLY A 218 -3.29 -6.74 23.37
C GLY A 218 -2.34 -7.08 22.24
N VAL A 219 -2.80 -7.97 21.36
CA VAL A 219 -2.17 -8.35 20.10
C VAL A 219 -2.99 -7.88 18.89
N GLU A 220 -4.16 -7.28 19.13
CA GLU A 220 -5.04 -6.70 18.13
C GLU A 220 -5.04 -5.19 18.29
N VAL A 221 -4.98 -4.46 17.17
CA VAL A 221 -5.04 -3.00 17.14
C VAL A 221 -6.12 -2.59 16.14
N ASP A 222 -7.04 -1.72 16.53
CA ASP A 222 -7.94 -1.15 15.55
C ASP A 222 -7.16 -0.19 14.65
N TYR A 223 -7.32 -0.42 13.36
CA TYR A 223 -6.56 0.25 12.32
C TYR A 223 -7.48 0.63 11.18
N ALA A 224 -7.47 1.89 10.83
CA ALA A 224 -8.23 2.41 9.70
C ALA A 224 -7.30 2.89 8.59
N VAL A 225 -7.74 2.65 7.36
CA VAL A 225 -7.07 3.16 6.15
C VAL A 225 -8.04 3.92 5.26
N ASN A 226 -7.51 4.82 4.48
CA ASN A 226 -8.17 5.45 3.35
C ASN A 226 -7.93 4.57 2.11
N LEU A 227 -9.00 4.17 1.44
CA LEU A 227 -8.96 3.63 0.11
C LEU A 227 -9.41 4.73 -0.87
N TRP A 228 -8.50 5.23 -1.64
CA TRP A 228 -8.78 6.13 -2.74
C TRP A 228 -8.97 5.32 -4.02
N SER A 229 -10.06 5.55 -4.73
CA SER A 229 -10.33 4.90 -6.01
C SER A 229 -10.64 5.92 -7.10
N LYS A 230 -10.16 5.64 -8.32
CA LYS A 230 -10.43 6.45 -9.52
C LYS A 230 -10.71 5.54 -10.70
N GLN A 231 -11.80 5.83 -11.43
CA GLN A 231 -12.13 5.21 -12.72
C GLN A 231 -11.58 6.09 -13.85
N PHE A 232 -11.03 5.48 -14.90
CA PHE A 232 -10.39 6.15 -16.04
C PHE A 232 -11.22 6.13 -17.31
#